data_55b6592cf47981313c947132c6def601
#
_entry.id   55b6592cf47981313c947132c6def601
#
_cell.length_a   1.000
_cell.length_b   1.000
_cell.length_c   1.000
_cell.angle_alpha   90.00
_cell.angle_beta   90.00
_cell.angle_gamma   90.00
#
_symmetry.space_group_name_H-M   'P 1'
#
loop_
_entity.id
_entity.type
_entity.pdbx_description
1 polymer ?
#
loop_
_entity_poly.entity_id
_entity_poly.type
_entity_poly.pdbx_seq_one_letter_code
_entity_poly.pdbx_strand_id
1 'polypeptide(L)'
;MDETHDSKLKSWIDVDKNSDFPIQNIPFGIYSPKEGGDLHVATAIGDYLIDLAHLDDAGFFIDTEIEETEVFHEPTLNAFMSLGQKAWKEARLTISRLLREDNTSFKDNNELKEMALIPMSEVRMEMPVDIGDYTDFYSSREHATNVGTMFRGPDAALMPNWLHLPVGYHGRASSVVLSGTDIVRPEGQTKAPDADKPSFGDCKRMDFELEMGVLVGSGNL
;
A
#
# COMPACT_ATOMS: atom_id res chain seq x y z
N MET A 1 14.60 -1.15 12.28
CA MET A 1 14.28 -2.58 12.07
C MET A 1 14.19 -3.23 13.43
N ASP A 2 13.20 -4.09 13.63
CA ASP A 2 12.94 -4.83 14.86
C ASP A 2 12.90 -6.35 14.59
N GLU A 3 12.49 -7.15 15.60
CA GLU A 3 12.48 -8.61 15.49
C GLU A 3 11.61 -9.16 14.36
N THR A 4 10.64 -8.39 13.84
CA THR A 4 9.75 -8.83 12.75
C THR A 4 10.44 -8.89 11.38
N HIS A 5 11.64 -8.31 11.28
CA HIS A 5 12.44 -8.27 10.04
C HIS A 5 13.58 -9.31 10.03
N ASP A 6 13.67 -10.18 11.06
CA ASP A 6 14.69 -11.23 11.07
C ASP A 6 14.45 -12.20 9.90
N SER A 7 15.44 -12.30 9.03
CA SER A 7 15.37 -13.16 7.85
C SER A 7 15.28 -14.67 8.17
N LYS A 8 15.50 -15.04 9.44
CA LYS A 8 15.41 -16.43 9.92
C LYS A 8 14.00 -16.79 10.39
N LEU A 9 13.11 -15.84 10.55
CA LEU A 9 11.73 -16.13 10.93
C LEU A 9 11.07 -17.04 9.91
N LYS A 10 10.35 -18.03 10.41
CA LYS A 10 9.52 -18.94 9.63
C LYS A 10 8.09 -18.89 10.11
N SER A 11 7.18 -18.95 9.18
CA SER A 11 5.75 -19.07 9.46
C SER A 11 5.34 -20.54 9.56
N TRP A 12 4.31 -20.81 10.36
CA TRP A 12 3.61 -22.09 10.34
C TRP A 12 2.70 -22.24 9.10
N ILE A 13 2.36 -21.12 8.44
CA ILE A 13 1.72 -21.13 7.12
C ILE A 13 2.81 -21.39 6.09
N ASP A 14 2.55 -22.34 5.18
CA ASP A 14 3.46 -22.59 4.06
C ASP A 14 3.46 -21.40 3.09
N VAL A 15 4.62 -20.87 2.81
CA VAL A 15 4.80 -19.69 1.95
C VAL A 15 5.80 -20.04 0.86
N ASP A 16 5.38 -19.92 -0.42
CA ASP A 16 6.30 -20.11 -1.54
C ASP A 16 7.48 -19.14 -1.42
N LYS A 17 8.67 -19.64 -1.72
CA LYS A 17 9.92 -18.85 -1.62
C LYS A 17 9.97 -17.62 -2.53
N ASN A 18 9.12 -17.56 -3.56
CA ASN A 18 9.00 -16.42 -4.46
C ASN A 18 7.78 -15.55 -4.13
N SER A 19 7.05 -15.85 -3.06
CA SER A 19 5.93 -15.02 -2.62
C SER A 19 6.42 -13.65 -2.17
N ASP A 20 5.68 -12.61 -2.53
CA ASP A 20 5.89 -11.25 -2.04
C ASP A 20 5.43 -11.06 -0.58
N PHE A 21 4.77 -12.08 -0.02
CA PHE A 21 4.18 -12.04 1.33
C PHE A 21 4.80 -13.07 2.30
N PRO A 22 6.15 -13.05 2.50
CA PRO A 22 6.76 -13.82 3.58
C PRO A 22 6.43 -13.19 4.94
N ILE A 23 6.67 -13.94 6.05
CA ILE A 23 6.43 -13.46 7.41
C ILE A 23 7.15 -12.13 7.74
N GLN A 24 8.18 -11.75 7.01
CA GLN A 24 8.89 -10.48 7.16
C GLN A 24 8.13 -9.32 6.53
N ASN A 25 7.25 -9.58 5.57
CA ASN A 25 6.42 -8.58 4.91
C ASN A 25 4.96 -8.76 5.35
N ILE A 26 4.51 -7.91 6.26
CA ILE A 26 3.14 -7.92 6.82
C ILE A 26 2.45 -6.65 6.31
N PRO A 27 1.94 -6.63 5.07
CA PRO A 27 1.25 -5.47 4.52
C PRO A 27 -0.19 -5.44 5.04
N PHE A 28 -0.71 -4.25 5.29
CA PHE A 28 -2.12 -4.07 5.62
C PHE A 28 -2.91 -3.71 4.36
N GLY A 29 -4.16 -4.16 4.29
CA GLY A 29 -5.05 -3.91 3.16
C GLY A 29 -6.51 -4.08 3.54
N ILE A 30 -7.37 -3.78 2.57
CA ILE A 30 -8.82 -3.97 2.67
C ILE A 30 -9.24 -4.99 1.62
N TYR A 31 -10.14 -5.87 1.99
CA TYR A 31 -10.73 -6.84 1.08
C TYR A 31 -12.25 -6.91 1.24
N SER A 32 -12.91 -7.46 0.22
CA SER A 32 -14.29 -7.92 0.29
C SER A 32 -14.40 -9.34 -0.27
N PRO A 33 -15.38 -10.15 0.15
CA PRO A 33 -15.66 -11.43 -0.49
C PRO A 33 -15.98 -11.24 -1.99
N LYS A 34 -15.59 -12.19 -2.84
CA LYS A 34 -15.88 -12.11 -4.30
C LYS A 34 -17.37 -12.01 -4.63
N GLU A 35 -18.20 -12.63 -3.80
CA GLU A 35 -19.66 -12.61 -3.97
C GLU A 35 -20.31 -11.31 -3.47
N GLY A 36 -19.49 -10.37 -2.95
CA GLY A 36 -19.93 -9.15 -2.32
C GLY A 36 -20.10 -9.32 -0.81
N GLY A 37 -20.09 -8.22 -0.10
CA GLY A 37 -20.18 -8.20 1.36
C GLY A 37 -19.50 -6.95 1.92
N ASP A 38 -19.30 -6.95 3.22
CA ASP A 38 -18.65 -5.87 3.95
C ASP A 38 -17.15 -5.80 3.63
N LEU A 39 -16.56 -4.64 3.91
CA LEU A 39 -15.14 -4.40 3.79
C LEU A 39 -14.42 -4.80 5.08
N HIS A 40 -13.29 -5.46 4.96
CA HIS A 40 -12.55 -6.01 6.08
C HIS A 40 -11.08 -5.60 6.03
N VAL A 41 -10.52 -5.29 7.20
CA VAL A 41 -9.07 -5.06 7.36
C VAL A 41 -8.33 -6.38 7.44
N ALA A 42 -7.30 -6.53 6.64
CA ALA A 42 -6.49 -7.75 6.64
C ALA A 42 -4.99 -7.48 6.46
N THR A 43 -4.21 -8.52 6.74
CA THR A 43 -2.81 -8.62 6.33
C THR A 43 -2.60 -9.87 5.47
N ALA A 44 -1.55 -9.86 4.65
CA ALA A 44 -1.24 -10.96 3.74
C ALA A 44 -0.10 -11.84 4.27
N ILE A 45 -0.21 -13.15 4.02
CA ILE A 45 0.84 -14.16 4.26
C ILE A 45 0.74 -15.28 3.23
N GLY A 46 1.76 -15.45 2.38
CA GLY A 46 1.70 -16.42 1.28
C GLY A 46 0.49 -16.18 0.38
N ASP A 47 -0.35 -17.19 0.22
CA ASP A 47 -1.57 -17.14 -0.59
C ASP A 47 -2.84 -16.84 0.24
N TYR A 48 -2.67 -16.38 1.47
CA TYR A 48 -3.76 -16.11 2.41
C TYR A 48 -3.80 -14.67 2.86
N LEU A 49 -5.01 -14.23 3.22
CA LEU A 49 -5.25 -13.07 4.06
C LEU A 49 -5.56 -13.53 5.49
N ILE A 50 -5.20 -12.70 6.44
CA ILE A 50 -5.64 -12.83 7.82
C ILE A 50 -6.53 -11.65 8.15
N ASP A 51 -7.78 -11.91 8.44
CA ASP A 51 -8.75 -10.91 8.90
C ASP A 51 -8.38 -10.45 10.30
N LEU A 52 -8.14 -9.14 10.43
CA LEU A 52 -7.64 -8.57 11.68
C LEU A 52 -8.76 -8.30 12.69
N ALA A 53 -10.00 -8.11 12.24
CA ALA A 53 -11.14 -7.99 13.15
C ALA A 53 -11.35 -9.27 13.95
N HIS A 54 -11.25 -10.43 13.32
CA HIS A 54 -11.34 -11.71 14.03
C HIS A 54 -10.18 -11.96 15.03
N LEU A 55 -8.98 -11.44 14.74
CA LEU A 55 -7.89 -11.48 15.70
C LEU A 55 -8.13 -10.54 16.89
N ASP A 56 -8.73 -9.39 16.63
CA ASP A 56 -9.11 -8.41 17.66
C ASP A 56 -10.20 -8.98 18.57
N ASP A 57 -11.27 -9.52 18.02
CA ASP A 57 -12.33 -10.21 18.74
C ASP A 57 -11.81 -11.39 19.59
N ALA A 58 -10.77 -12.06 19.13
CA ALA A 58 -10.08 -13.11 19.88
C ALA A 58 -9.13 -12.59 20.98
N GLY A 59 -9.01 -11.27 21.15
CA GLY A 59 -8.26 -10.63 22.20
C GLY A 59 -6.74 -10.57 21.99
N PHE A 60 -6.24 -10.74 20.77
CA PHE A 60 -4.80 -10.71 20.52
C PHE A 60 -4.17 -9.32 20.56
N PHE A 61 -4.97 -8.26 20.58
CA PHE A 61 -4.49 -6.88 20.70
C PHE A 61 -4.72 -6.26 22.09
N ILE A 62 -5.08 -7.07 23.11
CA ILE A 62 -5.14 -6.64 24.51
C ILE A 62 -3.76 -6.14 24.97
N ASP A 63 -3.72 -5.14 25.83
CA ASP A 63 -2.51 -4.45 26.31
C ASP A 63 -1.71 -3.71 25.21
N THR A 64 -2.36 -3.36 24.09
CA THR A 64 -1.77 -2.54 23.01
C THR A 64 -2.54 -1.22 22.83
N GLU A 65 -2.00 -0.28 22.05
CA GLU A 65 -2.70 0.96 21.65
C GLU A 65 -3.93 0.71 20.74
N ILE A 66 -4.20 -0.54 20.38
CA ILE A 66 -5.32 -0.94 19.53
C ILE A 66 -6.52 -1.36 20.38
N GLU A 67 -6.27 -1.83 21.60
CA GLU A 67 -7.31 -2.26 22.51
C GLU A 67 -8.44 -1.21 22.62
N GLU A 68 -9.70 -1.65 22.53
CA GLU A 68 -10.91 -0.83 22.60
C GLU A 68 -11.07 0.23 21.47
N THR A 69 -10.26 0.16 20.40
CA THR A 69 -10.33 1.16 19.31
C THR A 69 -11.21 0.76 18.14
N GLU A 70 -11.51 -0.52 17.99
CA GLU A 70 -12.29 -1.12 16.89
C GLU A 70 -11.77 -0.78 15.47
N VAL A 71 -10.52 -0.34 15.34
CA VAL A 71 -9.96 0.13 14.05
C VAL A 71 -9.86 -0.96 12.98
N PHE A 72 -9.86 -2.23 13.39
CA PHE A 72 -9.86 -3.34 12.45
C PHE A 72 -11.27 -3.75 11.99
N HIS A 73 -12.33 -3.17 12.55
CA HIS A 73 -13.71 -3.31 12.12
C HIS A 73 -14.13 -2.18 11.15
N GLU A 74 -13.24 -1.22 10.90
CA GLU A 74 -13.51 -0.12 9.98
C GLU A 74 -13.35 -0.54 8.50
N PRO A 75 -14.08 0.09 7.57
CA PRO A 75 -14.02 -0.27 6.16
C PRO A 75 -12.77 0.25 5.44
N THR A 76 -11.93 1.04 6.11
CA THR A 76 -10.67 1.59 5.60
C THR A 76 -9.58 1.61 6.68
N LEU A 77 -8.32 1.75 6.27
CA LEU A 77 -7.19 1.86 7.20
C LEU A 77 -7.04 3.25 7.83
N ASN A 78 -7.87 4.23 7.49
CA ASN A 78 -7.71 5.61 7.96
C ASN A 78 -7.71 5.72 9.50
N ALA A 79 -8.63 5.03 10.17
CA ALA A 79 -8.69 5.00 11.63
C ALA A 79 -7.42 4.35 12.22
N PHE A 80 -7.01 3.19 11.73
CA PHE A 80 -5.77 2.53 12.16
C PHE A 80 -4.53 3.42 11.94
N MET A 81 -4.44 4.07 10.79
CA MET A 81 -3.36 5.01 10.49
C MET A 81 -3.33 6.20 11.44
N SER A 82 -4.47 6.64 11.95
CA SER A 82 -4.58 7.78 12.88
C SER A 82 -4.03 7.48 14.28
N LEU A 83 -3.94 6.20 14.68
CA LEU A 83 -3.39 5.81 15.99
C LEU A 83 -1.88 6.07 16.11
N GLY A 84 -1.17 6.14 15.00
CA GLY A 84 0.23 6.49 14.97
C GLY A 84 1.20 5.31 15.15
N GLN A 85 2.48 5.63 15.17
CA GLN A 85 3.57 4.68 15.01
C GLN A 85 3.63 3.58 16.09
N LYS A 86 3.20 3.88 17.32
CA LYS A 86 3.21 2.89 18.40
C LYS A 86 2.22 1.76 18.09
N ALA A 87 0.98 2.10 17.79
CA ALA A 87 -0.06 1.14 17.41
C ALA A 87 0.35 0.30 16.18
N TRP A 88 0.92 0.93 15.15
CA TRP A 88 1.36 0.20 13.95
C TRP A 88 2.44 -0.83 14.23
N LYS A 89 3.40 -0.50 15.11
CA LYS A 89 4.45 -1.43 15.54
C LYS A 89 3.91 -2.57 16.39
N GLU A 90 2.99 -2.27 17.30
CA GLU A 90 2.36 -3.28 18.16
C GLU A 90 1.50 -4.24 17.33
N ALA A 91 0.68 -3.73 16.38
CA ALA A 91 -0.06 -4.56 15.43
C ALA A 91 0.87 -5.50 14.67
N ARG A 92 1.89 -4.95 14.02
CA ARG A 92 2.86 -5.73 13.26
C ARG A 92 3.55 -6.79 14.11
N LEU A 93 3.95 -6.43 15.33
CA LEU A 93 4.64 -7.34 16.24
C LEU A 93 3.73 -8.50 16.68
N THR A 94 2.49 -8.19 17.04
CA THR A 94 1.48 -9.19 17.43
C THR A 94 1.24 -10.17 16.28
N ILE A 95 0.95 -9.67 15.08
CA ILE A 95 0.72 -10.50 13.90
C ILE A 95 1.95 -11.37 13.60
N SER A 96 3.15 -10.77 13.59
CA SER A 96 4.38 -11.51 13.35
C SER A 96 4.55 -12.67 14.35
N ARG A 97 4.29 -12.42 15.63
CA ARG A 97 4.40 -13.45 16.68
C ARG A 97 3.36 -14.57 16.52
N LEU A 98 2.12 -14.24 16.15
CA LEU A 98 1.05 -15.22 15.88
C LEU A 98 1.37 -16.13 14.70
N LEU A 99 2.12 -15.62 13.73
CA LEU A 99 2.49 -16.35 12.51
C LEU A 99 3.74 -17.21 12.66
N ARG A 100 4.53 -17.07 13.72
CA ARG A 100 5.77 -17.84 13.89
C ARG A 100 5.51 -19.34 14.00
N GLU A 101 6.43 -20.11 13.46
CA GLU A 101 6.37 -21.59 13.41
C GLU A 101 6.16 -22.23 14.80
N ASP A 102 6.71 -21.63 15.83
CA ASP A 102 6.64 -22.08 17.24
C ASP A 102 5.45 -21.55 18.03
N ASN A 103 4.65 -20.65 17.45
CA ASN A 103 3.45 -20.12 18.10
C ASN A 103 2.23 -21.03 17.83
N THR A 104 1.55 -21.44 18.89
CA THR A 104 0.38 -22.32 18.83
C THR A 104 -0.95 -21.61 19.03
N SER A 105 -0.94 -20.36 19.51
CA SER A 105 -2.17 -19.65 19.89
C SER A 105 -3.15 -19.46 18.74
N PHE A 106 -2.67 -19.15 17.55
CA PHE A 106 -3.49 -19.06 16.34
C PHE A 106 -3.45 -20.38 15.54
N LYS A 107 -2.27 -20.96 15.37
CA LYS A 107 -2.03 -22.21 14.62
C LYS A 107 -2.93 -23.35 15.03
N ASP A 108 -3.13 -23.57 16.33
CA ASP A 108 -3.88 -24.70 16.88
C ASP A 108 -5.36 -24.36 17.15
N ASN A 109 -5.77 -23.10 16.98
CA ASN A 109 -7.15 -22.67 17.11
C ASN A 109 -7.90 -22.85 15.77
N ASN A 110 -8.53 -24.01 15.59
CA ASN A 110 -9.19 -24.33 14.32
C ASN A 110 -10.40 -23.43 14.04
N GLU A 111 -11.17 -23.06 15.04
CA GLU A 111 -12.34 -22.18 14.89
C GLU A 111 -11.89 -20.79 14.39
N LEU A 112 -10.88 -20.21 15.02
CA LEU A 112 -10.35 -18.92 14.59
C LEU A 112 -9.71 -18.98 13.20
N LYS A 113 -9.04 -20.08 12.84
CA LYS A 113 -8.49 -20.25 11.49
C LYS A 113 -9.58 -20.30 10.42
N GLU A 114 -10.69 -20.96 10.69
CA GLU A 114 -11.82 -21.01 9.74
C GLU A 114 -12.42 -19.60 9.51
N MET A 115 -12.41 -18.73 10.51
CA MET A 115 -12.91 -17.36 10.41
C MET A 115 -11.89 -16.37 9.83
N ALA A 116 -10.64 -16.44 10.29
CA ALA A 116 -9.67 -15.39 10.06
C ALA A 116 -8.67 -15.68 8.93
N LEU A 117 -8.45 -16.94 8.54
CA LEU A 117 -7.49 -17.31 7.49
C LEU A 117 -8.20 -17.58 6.18
N ILE A 118 -8.15 -16.62 5.27
CA ILE A 118 -8.97 -16.58 4.06
C ILE A 118 -8.07 -16.72 2.82
N PRO A 119 -8.34 -17.66 1.91
CA PRO A 119 -7.60 -17.75 0.66
C PRO A 119 -7.74 -16.47 -0.17
N MET A 120 -6.64 -15.91 -0.67
CA MET A 120 -6.68 -14.73 -1.55
C MET A 120 -7.50 -14.94 -2.81
N SER A 121 -7.63 -16.21 -3.24
CA SER A 121 -8.44 -16.58 -4.39
C SER A 121 -9.95 -16.39 -4.18
N GLU A 122 -10.42 -16.17 -2.96
CA GLU A 122 -11.85 -16.03 -2.61
C GLU A 122 -12.28 -14.58 -2.40
N VAL A 123 -11.34 -13.63 -2.47
CA VAL A 123 -11.59 -12.24 -2.18
C VAL A 123 -11.24 -11.31 -3.34
N ARG A 124 -11.67 -10.05 -3.23
CA ARG A 124 -11.19 -8.91 -4.01
C ARG A 124 -10.49 -7.94 -3.09
N MET A 125 -9.36 -7.40 -3.53
CA MET A 125 -8.73 -6.28 -2.82
C MET A 125 -9.49 -4.99 -3.15
N GLU A 126 -9.64 -4.16 -2.12
CA GLU A 126 -10.36 -2.90 -2.20
C GLU A 126 -9.41 -1.73 -1.91
N MET A 127 -9.85 -0.50 -2.17
CA MET A 127 -9.04 0.69 -1.86
C MET A 127 -8.77 0.72 -0.36
N PRO A 128 -7.49 0.70 0.06
CA PRO A 128 -7.18 0.53 1.48
C PRO A 128 -7.44 1.77 2.32
N VAL A 129 -7.55 2.93 1.69
CA VAL A 129 -7.72 4.23 2.37
C VAL A 129 -8.62 5.17 1.58
N ASP A 130 -9.30 6.04 2.29
CA ASP A 130 -9.87 7.25 1.71
C ASP A 130 -8.77 8.30 1.57
N ILE A 131 -8.40 8.60 0.31
CA ILE A 131 -7.33 9.53 -0.01
C ILE A 131 -7.89 10.95 -0.03
N GLY A 132 -7.49 11.78 0.94
CA GLY A 132 -7.89 13.18 0.99
C GLY A 132 -7.18 14.01 -0.07
N ASP A 133 -5.87 14.03 -0.01
CA ASP A 133 -4.99 14.78 -0.90
C ASP A 133 -3.83 13.92 -1.40
N TYR A 134 -3.23 14.36 -2.49
CA TYR A 134 -2.08 13.71 -3.09
C TYR A 134 -1.04 14.74 -3.49
N THR A 135 0.17 14.58 -2.99
CA THR A 135 1.33 15.38 -3.41
C THR A 135 2.37 14.45 -4.01
N ASP A 136 2.79 14.77 -5.22
CA ASP A 136 3.79 14.03 -5.96
C ASP A 136 5.13 14.77 -5.86
N PHE A 137 6.20 14.02 -5.58
CA PHE A 137 7.56 14.57 -5.42
C PHE A 137 8.49 14.06 -6.50
N TYR A 138 9.21 14.97 -7.09
CA TYR A 138 10.25 14.73 -8.08
C TYR A 138 11.63 14.61 -7.41
N SER A 139 11.81 13.57 -6.59
CA SER A 139 12.93 13.49 -5.63
C SER A 139 14.07 12.53 -5.99
N SER A 140 13.91 11.68 -7.03
CA SER A 140 15.02 10.84 -7.52
C SER A 140 15.96 11.66 -8.41
N ARG A 141 17.22 11.82 -7.98
CA ARG A 141 18.22 12.56 -8.74
C ARG A 141 18.51 11.93 -10.10
N GLU A 142 18.56 10.62 -10.16
CA GLU A 142 18.82 9.85 -11.38
C GLU A 142 17.69 10.05 -12.39
N HIS A 143 16.45 9.88 -11.94
CA HIS A 143 15.26 10.11 -12.77
C HIS A 143 15.20 11.57 -13.25
N ALA A 144 15.34 12.54 -12.34
CA ALA A 144 15.32 13.96 -12.67
C ALA A 144 16.42 14.35 -13.68
N THR A 145 17.61 13.77 -13.54
CA THR A 145 18.71 13.99 -14.49
C THR A 145 18.40 13.40 -15.86
N ASN A 146 17.90 12.19 -15.92
CA ASN A 146 17.56 11.51 -17.17
C ASN A 146 16.46 12.27 -17.93
N VAL A 147 15.36 12.57 -17.25
CA VAL A 147 14.23 13.33 -17.85
C VAL A 147 14.67 14.73 -18.25
N GLY A 148 15.39 15.44 -17.37
CA GLY A 148 15.92 16.76 -17.64
C GLY A 148 16.87 16.81 -18.83
N THR A 149 17.71 15.79 -19.01
CA THR A 149 18.60 15.65 -20.16
C THR A 149 17.82 15.53 -21.47
N MET A 150 16.74 14.76 -21.47
CA MET A 150 15.89 14.63 -22.67
C MET A 150 15.24 15.95 -23.09
N PHE A 151 14.85 16.79 -22.13
CA PHE A 151 14.15 18.03 -22.42
C PHE A 151 15.05 19.27 -22.54
N ARG A 152 16.18 19.31 -21.83
CA ARG A 152 17.05 20.53 -21.71
C ARG A 152 18.51 20.28 -22.09
N GLY A 153 18.89 19.03 -22.34
CA GLY A 153 20.28 18.63 -22.57
C GLY A 153 21.06 18.38 -21.27
N PRO A 154 22.21 17.71 -21.33
CA PRO A 154 22.98 17.27 -20.17
C PRO A 154 23.47 18.43 -19.28
N ASP A 155 23.81 19.57 -19.87
CA ASP A 155 24.35 20.72 -19.13
C ASP A 155 23.30 21.46 -18.29
N ALA A 156 22.01 21.28 -18.59
CA ALA A 156 20.88 21.90 -17.92
C ALA A 156 19.86 20.87 -17.40
N ALA A 157 20.31 19.66 -17.15
CA ALA A 157 19.42 18.55 -16.77
C ALA A 157 18.66 18.83 -15.47
N LEU A 158 19.33 19.35 -14.45
CA LEU A 158 18.69 19.73 -13.19
C LEU A 158 18.52 21.24 -13.10
N MET A 159 17.33 21.66 -12.65
CA MET A 159 17.09 23.07 -12.32
C MET A 159 17.93 23.48 -11.10
N PRO A 160 18.35 24.74 -11.00
CA PRO A 160 19.29 25.20 -9.95
C PRO A 160 18.84 24.85 -8.52
N ASN A 161 17.55 24.91 -8.23
CA ASN A 161 17.01 24.64 -6.90
C ASN A 161 16.78 23.16 -6.60
N TRP A 162 16.89 22.28 -7.59
CA TRP A 162 16.52 20.89 -7.44
C TRP A 162 17.32 20.17 -6.33
N LEU A 163 18.60 20.51 -6.16
CA LEU A 163 19.47 19.96 -5.11
C LEU A 163 19.23 20.54 -3.72
N HIS A 164 18.42 21.57 -3.59
CA HIS A 164 18.29 22.36 -2.36
C HIS A 164 16.88 22.38 -1.78
N LEU A 165 15.87 22.16 -2.60
CA LEU A 165 14.46 22.21 -2.22
C LEU A 165 13.74 20.94 -2.70
N PRO A 166 12.81 20.40 -1.91
CA PRO A 166 11.93 19.34 -2.42
C PRO A 166 11.07 19.93 -3.55
N VAL A 167 11.14 19.29 -4.71
CA VAL A 167 10.32 19.66 -5.88
C VAL A 167 9.15 18.71 -5.94
N GLY A 168 7.95 19.26 -5.93
CA GLY A 168 6.73 18.48 -5.96
C GLY A 168 5.57 19.33 -6.45
N TYR A 169 4.42 18.71 -6.62
CA TYR A 169 3.19 19.37 -7.03
C TYR A 169 1.98 18.72 -6.36
N HIS A 170 0.88 19.49 -6.24
CA HIS A 170 -0.39 18.95 -5.79
C HIS A 170 -0.99 18.10 -6.91
N GLY A 171 -0.99 16.80 -6.70
CA GLY A 171 -1.48 15.81 -7.66
C GLY A 171 -3.00 15.66 -7.62
N ARG A 172 -3.48 14.67 -8.38
CA ARG A 172 -4.91 14.36 -8.48
C ARG A 172 -5.22 13.05 -7.74
N ALA A 173 -5.73 13.15 -6.52
CA ALA A 173 -6.11 12.00 -5.70
C ALA A 173 -7.17 11.10 -6.39
N SER A 174 -8.08 11.68 -7.15
CA SER A 174 -9.18 10.94 -7.80
C SER A 174 -8.74 9.97 -8.91
N SER A 175 -7.48 10.00 -9.35
CA SER A 175 -6.94 9.05 -10.32
C SER A 175 -6.06 7.97 -9.71
N VAL A 176 -5.96 7.92 -8.39
CA VAL A 176 -5.35 6.79 -7.67
C VAL A 176 -6.37 5.66 -7.62
N VAL A 177 -6.05 4.56 -8.29
CA VAL A 177 -6.94 3.40 -8.45
C VAL A 177 -6.23 2.10 -8.10
N LEU A 178 -6.99 1.03 -7.90
CA LEU A 178 -6.44 -0.28 -7.59
C LEU A 178 -5.66 -0.88 -8.77
N SER A 179 -4.66 -1.69 -8.45
CA SER A 179 -3.99 -2.56 -9.43
C SER A 179 -5.00 -3.42 -10.17
N GLY A 180 -4.77 -3.63 -11.47
CA GLY A 180 -5.69 -4.36 -12.34
C GLY A 180 -6.80 -3.52 -12.97
N THR A 181 -6.90 -2.22 -12.62
CA THR A 181 -7.78 -1.29 -13.32
C THR A 181 -7.19 -0.96 -14.69
N ASP A 182 -7.99 -1.09 -15.74
CA ASP A 182 -7.57 -0.76 -17.10
C ASP A 182 -7.32 0.74 -17.26
N ILE A 183 -6.20 1.10 -17.89
CA ILE A 183 -5.88 2.47 -18.23
C ILE A 183 -6.31 2.72 -19.68
N VAL A 184 -7.40 3.45 -19.84
CA VAL A 184 -7.91 3.84 -21.16
C VAL A 184 -6.98 4.90 -21.76
N ARG A 185 -6.56 4.70 -23.02
CA ARG A 185 -5.77 5.70 -23.75
C ARG A 185 -6.54 7.02 -23.82
N PRO A 186 -6.01 8.14 -23.28
CA PRO A 186 -6.73 9.40 -23.29
C PRO A 186 -6.72 10.04 -24.70
N GLU A 187 -7.76 10.80 -24.95
CA GLU A 187 -7.84 11.71 -26.08
C GLU A 187 -7.64 13.15 -25.62
N GLY A 188 -7.10 13.99 -26.49
CA GLY A 188 -6.88 15.38 -26.16
C GLY A 188 -6.38 16.24 -27.32
N GLN A 189 -6.18 17.51 -27.02
CA GLN A 189 -5.62 18.46 -27.98
C GLN A 189 -4.09 18.44 -27.90
N THR A 190 -3.48 18.32 -29.05
CA THR A 190 -2.04 18.48 -29.25
C THR A 190 -1.75 19.52 -30.31
N LYS A 191 -0.66 20.29 -30.13
CA LYS A 191 -0.21 21.28 -31.12
C LYS A 191 1.29 21.10 -31.36
N ALA A 192 1.66 20.77 -32.56
CA ALA A 192 3.06 20.78 -32.95
C ALA A 192 3.60 22.23 -32.96
N PRO A 193 4.92 22.44 -32.68
CA PRO A 193 5.48 23.79 -32.62
C PRO A 193 5.27 24.65 -33.86
N ASP A 194 5.22 24.01 -35.02
CA ASP A 194 5.05 24.61 -36.37
C ASP A 194 3.61 24.60 -36.88
N ALA A 195 2.66 24.08 -36.11
CA ALA A 195 1.25 24.06 -36.49
C ALA A 195 0.54 25.37 -36.13
N ASP A 196 -0.34 25.86 -37.00
CA ASP A 196 -1.16 27.03 -36.76
C ASP A 196 -2.25 26.78 -35.71
N LYS A 197 -2.79 25.56 -35.69
CA LYS A 197 -3.92 25.17 -34.84
C LYS A 197 -3.65 23.84 -34.14
N PRO A 198 -4.24 23.62 -32.91
CA PRO A 198 -4.22 22.31 -32.28
C PRO A 198 -5.05 21.31 -33.09
N SER A 199 -4.70 20.05 -32.99
CA SER A 199 -5.47 18.89 -33.43
C SER A 199 -6.00 18.13 -32.25
N PHE A 200 -7.16 17.51 -32.37
CA PHE A 200 -7.73 16.59 -31.35
C PHE A 200 -7.53 15.15 -31.81
N GLY A 201 -7.28 14.26 -30.89
CA GLY A 201 -7.15 12.83 -31.15
C GLY A 201 -6.49 12.08 -30.01
N ASP A 202 -6.22 10.81 -30.23
CA ASP A 202 -5.62 9.91 -29.25
C ASP A 202 -4.22 10.36 -28.83
N CYS A 203 -3.89 10.16 -27.56
CA CYS A 203 -2.54 10.29 -27.06
C CYS A 203 -1.60 9.35 -27.82
N LYS A 204 -0.61 9.90 -28.51
CA LYS A 204 0.33 9.15 -29.36
C LYS A 204 1.48 8.52 -28.59
N ARG A 205 1.71 8.97 -27.37
CA ARG A 205 2.79 8.51 -26.51
C ARG A 205 2.23 8.26 -25.12
N MET A 206 2.16 7.00 -24.73
CA MET A 206 1.88 6.57 -23.38
C MET A 206 3.20 6.20 -22.72
N ASP A 207 3.37 6.58 -21.46
CA ASP A 207 4.52 6.26 -20.64
C ASP A 207 4.04 5.84 -19.26
N PHE A 208 4.92 5.24 -18.47
CA PHE A 208 4.68 4.91 -17.08
C PHE A 208 5.96 5.07 -16.26
N GLU A 209 5.80 5.28 -14.98
CA GLU A 209 6.88 5.38 -14.02
C GLU A 209 6.62 4.41 -12.86
N LEU A 210 7.68 3.87 -12.27
CA LEU A 210 7.61 3.07 -11.06
C LEU A 210 8.03 3.94 -9.88
N GLU A 211 7.11 4.17 -8.98
CA GLU A 211 7.33 5.02 -7.82
C GLU A 211 6.85 4.36 -6.53
N MET A 212 7.37 4.88 -5.40
CA MET A 212 6.92 4.49 -4.06
C MET A 212 5.90 5.50 -3.55
N GLY A 213 4.72 5.00 -3.16
CA GLY A 213 3.73 5.79 -2.45
C GLY A 213 3.94 5.73 -0.94
N VAL A 214 3.67 6.84 -0.27
CA VAL A 214 3.68 6.93 1.19
C VAL A 214 2.33 7.45 1.66
N LEU A 215 1.68 6.71 2.54
CA LEU A 215 0.46 7.14 3.19
C LEU A 215 0.82 7.89 4.48
N VAL A 216 0.26 9.07 4.65
CA VAL A 216 0.42 9.89 5.86
C VAL A 216 -0.79 9.65 6.77
N GLY A 217 -0.54 9.11 7.95
CA GLY A 217 -1.55 8.91 8.99
C GLY A 217 -1.82 10.19 9.77
N SER A 218 -1.61 10.15 11.10
CA SER A 218 -1.66 11.37 11.90
C SER A 218 -0.54 12.31 11.49
N GLY A 219 -0.90 13.56 11.19
CA GLY A 219 0.07 14.60 10.88
C GLY A 219 0.93 15.00 12.09
N ASN A 220 1.92 15.85 11.85
CA ASN A 220 2.66 16.54 12.90
C ASN A 220 1.88 17.78 13.37
N LEU A 221 2.03 18.09 14.63
CA LEU A 221 1.52 19.33 15.24
C LEU A 221 2.46 20.49 14.95
#